data_570cae2621533981c36dd6efde133055
#
_entry.id   570cae2621533981c36dd6efde133055
#
_cell.length_a   1.000
_cell.length_b   1.000
_cell.length_c   1.000
_cell.angle_alpha   90.00
_cell.angle_beta   90.00
_cell.angle_gamma   90.00
#
_symmetry.space_group_name_H-M   'P 1'
#
loop_
_entity.id
_entity.type
_entity.pdbx_description
1 polymer ?
#
loop_
_entity_poly.entity_id
_entity_poly.type
_entity_poly.pdbx_seq_one_letter_code
_entity_poly.pdbx_strand_id
1 'polypeptide(L)'
;MATQAQIHEIGVFLGGSNYIGDVGPTTYIAPNKPSFGLLYKWNKSPRHSYRFSYTQSEIISNDLESEESSRNQRGYRFENGIKEVSLGLEFNFFDFNLHKSSTKITPYIVSGLNYFQAKYTLTNVKSNLTVEGRTERKKSIAIPMIVGIKSNIRPNFVLALETGARYTLTDNIDGSYNENFGNINNNDWYVFSGVTLTYTFGNKPCYCLE
;
A
#
# COMPACT_ATOMS: atom_id res chain seq x y z
N MET A 1 -9.37 34.00 18.04
CA MET A 1 -8.54 32.86 17.59
C MET A 1 -9.46 31.65 17.50
N ALA A 2 -9.83 31.21 16.29
CA ALA A 2 -10.61 29.99 16.13
C ALA A 2 -9.71 28.80 16.49
N THR A 3 -9.96 28.19 17.63
CA THR A 3 -9.35 26.90 17.99
C THR A 3 -9.87 25.89 17.00
N GLN A 4 -9.08 25.59 15.98
CA GLN A 4 -9.36 24.48 15.08
C GLN A 4 -9.24 23.19 15.89
N ALA A 5 -10.35 22.71 16.39
CA ALA A 5 -10.42 21.41 17.01
C ALA A 5 -10.28 20.35 15.89
N GLN A 6 -9.35 19.46 16.03
CA GLN A 6 -8.95 18.51 15.01
C GLN A 6 -9.45 17.11 15.40
N ILE A 7 -9.97 16.36 14.44
CA ILE A 7 -10.29 14.96 14.65
C ILE A 7 -9.10 14.11 14.25
N HIS A 8 -8.71 13.25 15.16
CA HIS A 8 -7.69 12.25 14.97
C HIS A 8 -8.34 10.89 14.74
N GLU A 9 -7.75 10.09 13.91
CA GLU A 9 -8.12 8.68 13.72
C GLU A 9 -6.89 7.81 13.96
N ILE A 10 -7.10 6.71 14.68
CA ILE A 10 -6.14 5.61 14.76
C ILE A 10 -6.81 4.33 14.31
N GLY A 11 -6.11 3.49 13.61
CA GLY A 11 -6.72 2.26 13.09
C GLY A 11 -5.73 1.25 12.57
N VAL A 12 -6.31 0.19 12.03
CA VAL A 12 -5.61 -0.95 11.48
C VAL A 12 -5.98 -1.14 10.01
N PHE A 13 -5.04 -1.65 9.25
CA PHE A 13 -5.23 -2.15 7.90
C PHE A 13 -5.06 -3.66 7.91
N LEU A 14 -5.97 -4.37 7.28
CA LEU A 14 -5.93 -5.82 7.06
C LEU A 14 -6.20 -6.07 5.58
N GLY A 15 -5.30 -6.80 4.93
CA GLY A 15 -5.44 -7.03 3.50
C GLY A 15 -4.45 -8.03 2.96
N GLY A 16 -4.18 -7.89 1.68
CA GLY A 16 -3.17 -8.68 0.99
C GLY A 16 -2.31 -7.83 0.08
N SER A 17 -1.20 -8.41 -0.32
CA SER A 17 -0.20 -7.83 -1.21
C SER A 17 -0.04 -8.64 -2.48
N ASN A 18 0.32 -7.98 -3.56
CA ASN A 18 0.85 -8.59 -4.78
C ASN A 18 1.94 -7.71 -5.38
N TYR A 19 2.74 -8.33 -6.21
CA TYR A 19 3.85 -7.70 -6.93
C TYR A 19 3.54 -7.62 -8.43
N ILE A 20 4.08 -6.57 -9.10
CA ILE A 20 4.02 -6.38 -10.54
C ILE A 20 5.38 -5.88 -11.00
N GLY A 21 6.05 -6.65 -11.83
CA GLY A 21 7.38 -6.33 -12.35
C GLY A 21 7.91 -7.40 -13.30
N ASP A 22 9.21 -7.65 -13.25
CA ASP A 22 9.88 -8.52 -14.21
C ASP A 22 9.62 -10.02 -13.98
N VAL A 23 9.33 -10.43 -12.74
CA VAL A 23 9.07 -11.83 -12.38
C VAL A 23 7.59 -12.07 -12.13
N GLY A 24 7.01 -13.11 -12.70
CA GLY A 24 5.65 -13.58 -12.47
C GLY A 24 4.57 -12.93 -13.31
N PRO A 25 3.28 -13.05 -12.92
CA PRO A 25 2.16 -12.46 -13.63
C PRO A 25 2.09 -10.95 -13.46
N THR A 26 1.55 -10.26 -14.46
CA THR A 26 1.36 -8.80 -14.48
C THR A 26 -0.05 -8.36 -14.03
N THR A 27 -0.72 -9.15 -13.20
CA THR A 27 -2.06 -8.83 -12.71
C THR A 27 -2.02 -7.72 -11.66
N TYR A 28 -2.78 -6.65 -11.87
CA TYR A 28 -2.74 -5.45 -11.03
C TYR A 28 -3.25 -5.67 -9.61
N ILE A 29 -4.34 -6.42 -9.44
CA ILE A 29 -4.95 -6.69 -8.13
C ILE A 29 -5.16 -8.19 -8.01
N ALA A 30 -4.20 -8.86 -7.36
CA ALA A 30 -4.23 -10.29 -7.12
C ALA A 30 -3.53 -10.61 -5.79
N PRO A 31 -4.10 -10.19 -4.64
CA PRO A 31 -3.46 -10.35 -3.34
C PRO A 31 -3.19 -11.82 -3.05
N ASN A 32 -1.92 -12.18 -2.86
CA ASN A 32 -1.45 -13.54 -2.66
C ASN A 32 -0.72 -13.76 -1.33
N LYS A 33 -0.40 -12.68 -0.61
CA LYS A 33 0.21 -12.72 0.72
C LYS A 33 -0.51 -11.77 1.68
N PRO A 34 -0.64 -12.09 2.98
CA PRO A 34 -1.30 -11.22 3.95
C PRO A 34 -0.52 -9.94 4.22
N SER A 35 -1.23 -8.86 4.44
CA SER A 35 -0.70 -7.54 4.81
C SER A 35 -1.37 -7.02 6.07
N PHE A 36 -0.57 -6.46 6.98
CA PHE A 36 -1.02 -5.86 8.22
C PHE A 36 -0.44 -4.46 8.36
N GLY A 37 -1.24 -3.51 8.80
CA GLY A 37 -0.76 -2.16 9.00
C GLY A 37 -1.44 -1.44 10.16
N LEU A 38 -0.75 -0.43 10.65
CA LEU A 38 -1.27 0.56 11.58
C LEU A 38 -1.35 1.89 10.86
N LEU A 39 -2.39 2.67 11.14
CA LEU A 39 -2.54 3.97 10.52
C LEU A 39 -3.02 5.00 11.53
N TYR A 40 -2.56 6.22 11.32
CA TYR A 40 -3.00 7.41 12.03
C TYR A 40 -3.38 8.48 11.01
N LYS A 41 -4.52 9.14 11.24
CA LYS A 41 -4.97 10.25 10.40
C LYS A 41 -5.23 11.47 11.25
N TRP A 42 -4.88 12.61 10.67
CA TRP A 42 -5.21 13.92 11.20
C TRP A 42 -6.11 14.63 10.21
N ASN A 43 -7.41 14.67 10.53
CA ASN A 43 -8.44 15.28 9.69
C ASN A 43 -8.43 16.78 9.85
N LYS A 44 -7.79 17.50 8.94
CA LYS A 44 -7.70 18.95 8.96
C LYS A 44 -9.00 19.61 8.48
N SER A 45 -9.73 18.95 7.59
CA SER A 45 -11.04 19.39 7.07
C SER A 45 -11.88 18.18 6.68
N PRO A 46 -13.18 18.35 6.37
CA PRO A 46 -14.00 17.24 5.85
C PRO A 46 -13.47 16.60 4.58
N ARG A 47 -12.62 17.32 3.82
CA ARG A 47 -12.06 16.84 2.55
C ARG A 47 -10.59 16.46 2.59
N HIS A 48 -9.82 16.93 3.58
CA HIS A 48 -8.37 16.74 3.62
C HIS A 48 -7.92 16.15 4.95
N SER A 49 -7.11 15.10 4.88
CA SER A 49 -6.50 14.46 6.04
C SER A 49 -5.03 14.15 5.76
N TYR A 50 -4.17 14.37 6.73
CA TYR A 50 -2.82 13.81 6.72
C TYR A 50 -2.87 12.38 7.23
N ARG A 51 -2.26 11.46 6.50
CA ARG A 51 -2.21 10.05 6.84
C ARG A 51 -0.77 9.61 7.05
N PHE A 52 -0.51 9.02 8.20
CA PHE A 52 0.70 8.28 8.50
C PHE A 52 0.33 6.80 8.63
N SER A 53 1.13 5.91 8.03
CA SER A 53 0.90 4.48 8.19
C SER A 53 2.20 3.69 8.23
N TYR A 54 2.16 2.57 8.95
CA TYR A 54 3.17 1.53 8.94
C TYR A 54 2.51 0.25 8.45
N THR A 55 3.10 -0.39 7.43
CA THR A 55 2.57 -1.64 6.86
C THR A 55 3.68 -2.67 6.78
N GLN A 56 3.36 -3.89 7.16
CA GLN A 56 4.22 -5.05 7.01
C GLN A 56 3.50 -6.11 6.19
N SER A 57 4.23 -6.69 5.23
CA SER A 57 3.72 -7.74 4.36
C SER A 57 4.87 -8.58 3.81
N GLU A 58 4.51 -9.62 3.08
CA GLU A 58 5.39 -10.34 2.16
C GLU A 58 4.89 -10.12 0.74
N ILE A 59 5.79 -10.10 -0.22
CA ILE A 59 5.48 -10.11 -1.65
C ILE A 59 6.12 -11.34 -2.27
N ILE A 60 5.35 -12.05 -3.07
CA ILE A 60 5.80 -13.24 -3.79
C ILE A 60 5.40 -13.13 -5.24
N SER A 61 6.25 -13.61 -6.14
CA SER A 61 5.90 -13.79 -7.53
C SER A 61 6.63 -14.98 -8.13
N ASN A 62 5.99 -15.63 -9.10
CA ASN A 62 6.47 -16.87 -9.69
C ASN A 62 6.18 -16.86 -11.21
N ASP A 63 7.23 -17.02 -12.01
CA ASP A 63 7.14 -17.06 -13.47
C ASP A 63 6.28 -18.22 -13.99
N LEU A 64 6.22 -19.34 -13.25
CA LEU A 64 5.37 -20.48 -13.64
C LEU A 64 3.86 -20.17 -13.60
N GLU A 65 3.46 -19.10 -12.91
CA GLU A 65 2.07 -18.62 -12.82
C GLU A 65 1.76 -17.56 -13.91
N SER A 66 2.76 -17.19 -14.72
CA SER A 66 2.58 -16.22 -15.80
C SER A 66 1.96 -16.85 -17.03
N GLU A 67 1.05 -16.15 -17.68
CA GLU A 67 0.50 -16.54 -18.99
C GLU A 67 1.50 -16.31 -20.13
N GLU A 68 2.57 -15.53 -19.90
CA GLU A 68 3.62 -15.32 -20.89
C GLU A 68 4.56 -16.52 -20.96
N SER A 69 4.64 -17.13 -22.14
CA SER A 69 5.47 -18.32 -22.39
C SER A 69 6.95 -18.07 -22.09
N SER A 70 7.47 -16.87 -22.32
CA SER A 70 8.87 -16.49 -22.04
C SER A 70 9.18 -16.54 -20.55
N ARG A 71 8.29 -16.00 -19.71
CA ARG A 71 8.42 -16.02 -18.25
C ARG A 71 8.29 -17.45 -17.72
N ASN A 72 7.29 -18.18 -18.18
CA ASN A 72 7.08 -19.57 -17.79
C ASN A 72 8.28 -20.45 -18.13
N GLN A 73 8.94 -20.22 -19.28
CA GLN A 73 10.12 -20.99 -19.69
C GLN A 73 11.34 -20.72 -18.81
N ARG A 74 11.57 -19.50 -18.33
CA ARG A 74 12.71 -19.16 -17.48
C ARG A 74 12.54 -19.62 -16.03
N GLY A 75 11.34 -19.55 -15.47
CA GLY A 75 10.95 -20.17 -14.20
C GLY A 75 11.61 -19.60 -12.96
N TYR A 76 11.67 -18.27 -12.84
CA TYR A 76 12.13 -17.60 -11.63
C TYR A 76 10.99 -17.42 -10.61
N ARG A 77 11.37 -17.40 -9.34
CA ARG A 77 10.48 -17.10 -8.22
C ARG A 77 11.25 -16.28 -7.20
N PHE A 78 10.56 -15.30 -6.60
CA PHE A 78 11.08 -14.61 -5.44
C PHE A 78 10.04 -14.53 -4.32
N GLU A 79 10.53 -14.35 -3.09
CA GLU A 79 9.73 -14.12 -1.90
C GLU A 79 10.45 -13.12 -1.00
N ASN A 80 9.79 -11.99 -0.73
CA ASN A 80 10.40 -10.86 -0.06
C ASN A 80 9.49 -10.33 1.04
N GLY A 81 10.07 -10.20 2.26
CA GLY A 81 9.42 -9.44 3.32
C GLY A 81 9.57 -7.94 3.09
N ILE A 82 8.46 -7.20 3.10
CA ILE A 82 8.42 -5.75 2.95
C ILE A 82 7.90 -5.07 4.22
N LYS A 83 8.56 -3.98 4.62
CA LYS A 83 8.13 -3.08 5.70
C LYS A 83 8.13 -1.66 5.15
N GLU A 84 7.01 -0.99 5.29
CA GLU A 84 6.74 0.33 4.72
C GLU A 84 6.31 1.31 5.80
N VAL A 85 6.88 2.52 5.78
CA VAL A 85 6.38 3.70 6.47
C VAL A 85 5.91 4.69 5.41
N SER A 86 4.69 5.19 5.54
CA SER A 86 4.07 6.09 4.58
C SER A 86 3.61 7.38 5.25
N LEU A 87 3.86 8.49 4.57
CA LEU A 87 3.30 9.79 4.89
C LEU A 87 2.59 10.34 3.66
N GLY A 88 1.29 10.59 3.76
CA GLY A 88 0.48 11.01 2.62
C GLY A 88 -0.62 11.99 2.98
N LEU A 89 -1.18 12.59 1.93
CA LEU A 89 -2.38 13.39 1.96
C LEU A 89 -3.55 12.58 1.41
N GLU A 90 -4.60 12.45 2.22
CA GLU A 90 -5.87 11.84 1.84
C GLU A 90 -6.85 12.94 1.44
N PHE A 91 -7.46 12.79 0.26
CA PHE A 91 -8.48 13.69 -0.26
C PHE A 91 -9.81 12.94 -0.41
N ASN A 92 -10.87 13.47 0.20
CA ASN A 92 -12.24 12.96 0.11
C ASN A 92 -13.00 13.68 -0.99
N PHE A 93 -13.64 12.96 -1.89
CA PHE A 93 -14.44 13.55 -2.97
C PHE A 93 -15.73 14.20 -2.46
N PHE A 94 -16.30 13.67 -1.39
CA PHE A 94 -17.46 14.25 -0.71
C PHE A 94 -17.08 14.68 0.70
N ASP A 95 -17.83 15.63 1.26
CA ASP A 95 -17.63 16.13 2.63
C ASP A 95 -17.87 15.02 3.64
N PHE A 96 -16.79 14.53 4.23
CA PHE A 96 -16.80 13.48 5.24
C PHE A 96 -16.72 14.09 6.64
N ASN A 97 -17.84 14.72 7.06
CA ASN A 97 -17.94 15.35 8.36
C ASN A 97 -18.39 14.33 9.41
N LEU A 98 -17.48 13.95 10.30
CA LEU A 98 -17.68 12.97 11.37
C LEU A 98 -18.51 13.47 12.56
N HIS A 99 -18.93 14.76 12.56
CA HIS A 99 -19.77 15.31 13.63
C HIS A 99 -21.26 15.04 13.46
N LYS A 100 -21.69 14.82 12.23
CA LYS A 100 -23.07 14.48 11.94
C LYS A 100 -23.26 12.97 12.14
N SER A 101 -24.26 12.57 12.91
CA SER A 101 -24.59 11.17 13.20
C SER A 101 -25.12 10.38 12.00
N SER A 102 -25.35 11.04 10.86
CA SER A 102 -25.78 10.35 9.64
C SER A 102 -24.63 9.54 9.01
N THR A 103 -24.94 8.35 8.55
CA THR A 103 -24.00 7.53 7.77
C THR A 103 -23.61 8.28 6.50
N LYS A 104 -22.32 8.39 6.26
CA LYS A 104 -21.75 9.03 5.08
C LYS A 104 -20.82 8.06 4.38
N ILE A 105 -20.84 8.13 3.07
CA ILE A 105 -19.93 7.35 2.21
C ILE A 105 -19.18 8.35 1.33
N THR A 106 -17.89 8.17 1.20
CA THR A 106 -17.08 8.97 0.28
C THR A 106 -15.99 8.13 -0.35
N PRO A 107 -15.82 8.24 -1.68
CA PRO A 107 -14.57 7.83 -2.32
C PRO A 107 -13.44 8.75 -1.84
N TYR A 108 -12.22 8.23 -1.83
CA TYR A 108 -11.05 9.00 -1.50
C TYR A 108 -9.81 8.52 -2.25
N ILE A 109 -8.83 9.39 -2.34
CA ILE A 109 -7.50 9.07 -2.86
C ILE A 109 -6.45 9.46 -1.82
N VAL A 110 -5.33 8.72 -1.80
CA VAL A 110 -4.16 9.06 -0.99
C VAL A 110 -2.93 9.03 -1.87
N SER A 111 -2.10 10.05 -1.75
CA SER A 111 -0.75 10.06 -2.33
C SER A 111 0.23 10.72 -1.38
N GLY A 112 1.52 10.46 -1.56
CA GLY A 112 2.56 10.97 -0.69
C GLY A 112 3.91 10.33 -0.94
N LEU A 113 4.62 10.02 0.13
CA LEU A 113 5.92 9.37 0.09
C LEU A 113 5.93 8.14 1.01
N ASN A 114 6.48 7.06 0.50
CA ASN A 114 6.74 5.83 1.24
C ASN A 114 8.23 5.60 1.35
N TYR A 115 8.68 5.25 2.53
CA TYR A 115 9.99 4.66 2.76
C TYR A 115 9.82 3.20 3.10
N PHE A 116 10.45 2.31 2.33
CA PHE A 116 10.30 0.88 2.55
C PHE A 116 11.65 0.17 2.63
N GLN A 117 11.62 -1.00 3.27
CA GLN A 117 12.71 -1.96 3.33
C GLN A 117 12.21 -3.29 2.76
N ALA A 118 12.94 -3.82 1.82
CA ALA A 118 12.69 -5.17 1.28
C ALA A 118 13.92 -6.05 1.47
N LYS A 119 13.68 -7.33 1.78
CA LYS A 119 14.70 -8.39 1.75
C LYS A 119 14.36 -9.27 0.56
N TYR A 120 15.29 -9.53 -0.34
CA TYR A 120 14.99 -10.30 -1.53
C TYR A 120 15.79 -11.58 -1.64
N THR A 121 15.13 -12.59 -2.19
CA THR A 121 15.73 -13.88 -2.55
C THR A 121 15.13 -14.31 -3.88
N LEU A 122 15.96 -14.36 -4.92
CA LEU A 122 15.58 -14.83 -6.24
C LEU A 122 16.04 -16.29 -6.40
N THR A 123 15.14 -17.16 -6.76
CA THR A 123 15.39 -18.60 -6.96
C THR A 123 14.91 -19.03 -8.35
N ASN A 124 15.72 -19.82 -9.05
CA ASN A 124 15.27 -20.48 -10.25
C ASN A 124 14.62 -21.82 -9.86
N VAL A 125 13.32 -21.95 -10.09
CA VAL A 125 12.53 -23.11 -9.66
C VAL A 125 12.90 -24.37 -10.45
N LYS A 126 13.31 -24.24 -11.73
CA LYS A 126 13.65 -25.38 -12.59
C LYS A 126 14.99 -26.01 -12.25
N SER A 127 15.97 -25.21 -11.87
CA SER A 127 17.30 -25.70 -11.48
C SER A 127 17.45 -25.91 -9.97
N ASN A 128 16.48 -25.47 -9.17
CA ASN A 128 16.52 -25.46 -7.71
C ASN A 128 17.71 -24.67 -7.13
N LEU A 129 18.23 -23.71 -7.91
CA LEU A 129 19.37 -22.89 -7.52
C LEU A 129 18.88 -21.51 -7.06
N THR A 130 19.37 -21.06 -5.92
CA THR A 130 19.23 -19.65 -5.51
C THR A 130 20.20 -18.84 -6.36
N VAL A 131 19.66 -18.02 -7.25
CA VAL A 131 20.42 -17.20 -8.19
C VAL A 131 20.98 -15.99 -7.48
N GLU A 132 20.17 -15.34 -6.68
CA GLU A 132 20.58 -14.23 -5.82
C GLU A 132 19.84 -14.29 -4.48
N GLY A 133 20.60 -14.36 -3.40
CA GLY A 133 20.06 -14.27 -2.04
C GLY A 133 20.89 -13.27 -1.25
N ARG A 134 20.31 -12.13 -0.91
CA ARG A 134 20.98 -11.18 -0.02
C ARG A 134 20.32 -11.17 1.35
N THR A 135 21.17 -11.37 2.36
CA THR A 135 20.78 -11.22 3.77
C THR A 135 20.52 -9.74 4.12
N GLU A 136 21.05 -8.83 3.34
CA GLU A 136 20.93 -7.40 3.55
C GLU A 136 19.59 -6.87 3.03
N ARG A 137 18.97 -6.00 3.84
CA ARG A 137 17.73 -5.31 3.46
C ARG A 137 18.06 -4.11 2.58
N LYS A 138 17.52 -4.06 1.38
CA LYS A 138 17.50 -2.83 0.58
C LYS A 138 16.43 -1.88 1.09
N LYS A 139 16.77 -0.60 1.07
CA LYS A 139 15.90 0.51 1.47
C LYS A 139 15.70 1.40 0.26
N SER A 140 14.47 1.82 0.01
CA SER A 140 14.15 2.72 -1.09
C SER A 140 12.90 3.53 -0.79
N ILE A 141 12.58 4.42 -1.71
CA ILE A 141 11.40 5.29 -1.67
C ILE A 141 10.41 4.81 -2.73
N ALA A 142 9.12 4.97 -2.43
CA ALA A 142 8.04 4.73 -3.38
C ALA A 142 7.01 5.86 -3.30
N ILE A 143 6.25 6.02 -4.37
CA ILE A 143 5.13 6.94 -4.45
C ILE A 143 3.85 6.11 -4.34
N PRO A 144 3.06 6.24 -3.26
CA PRO A 144 1.80 5.54 -3.11
C PRO A 144 0.71 6.23 -3.93
N MET A 145 -0.11 5.42 -4.60
CA MET A 145 -1.33 5.80 -5.29
C MET A 145 -2.45 4.92 -4.78
N ILE A 146 -3.17 5.37 -3.76
CA ILE A 146 -4.22 4.60 -3.08
C ILE A 146 -5.56 5.20 -3.46
N VAL A 147 -6.51 4.35 -3.81
CA VAL A 147 -7.91 4.70 -4.00
C VAL A 147 -8.76 3.84 -3.07
N GLY A 148 -9.83 4.42 -2.57
CA GLY A 148 -10.72 3.69 -1.67
C GLY A 148 -12.08 4.33 -1.53
N ILE A 149 -12.94 3.61 -0.84
CA ILE A 149 -14.25 4.09 -0.41
C ILE A 149 -14.37 3.88 1.09
N LYS A 150 -14.84 4.88 1.81
CA LYS A 150 -15.00 4.80 3.27
C LYS A 150 -16.38 5.24 3.73
N SER A 151 -16.79 4.68 4.88
CA SER A 151 -18.05 4.99 5.52
C SER A 151 -17.89 5.03 7.04
N ASN A 152 -18.56 5.95 7.70
CA ASN A 152 -18.73 5.89 9.15
C ASN A 152 -19.84 4.90 9.49
N ILE A 153 -19.45 3.73 10.00
CA ILE A 153 -20.40 2.67 10.40
C ILE A 153 -21.01 2.94 11.79
N ARG A 154 -20.33 3.73 12.60
CA ARG A 154 -20.78 4.23 13.91
C ARG A 154 -20.16 5.63 14.14
N PRO A 155 -20.64 6.42 15.13
CA PRO A 155 -20.16 7.78 15.36
C PRO A 155 -18.63 7.91 15.46
N ASN A 156 -17.96 6.88 16.00
CA ASN A 156 -16.51 6.92 16.20
C ASN A 156 -15.75 5.86 15.39
N PHE A 157 -16.42 5.13 14.49
CA PHE A 157 -15.78 4.09 13.70
C PHE A 157 -15.97 4.34 12.21
N VAL A 158 -14.86 4.34 11.48
CA VAL A 158 -14.84 4.44 10.02
C VAL A 158 -14.26 3.16 9.45
N LEU A 159 -15.01 2.55 8.54
CA LEU A 159 -14.59 1.40 7.75
C LEU A 159 -14.28 1.87 6.33
N ALA A 160 -13.18 1.39 5.75
CA ALA A 160 -12.87 1.63 4.35
C ALA A 160 -12.39 0.37 3.65
N LEU A 161 -12.68 0.31 2.35
CA LEU A 161 -12.05 -0.58 1.39
C LEU A 161 -11.07 0.22 0.57
N GLU A 162 -9.85 -0.26 0.43
CA GLU A 162 -8.82 0.44 -0.34
C GLU A 162 -7.94 -0.53 -1.13
N THR A 163 -7.49 -0.06 -2.26
CA THR A 163 -6.41 -0.66 -3.02
C THR A 163 -5.42 0.42 -3.40
N GLY A 164 -4.14 0.08 -3.38
CA GLY A 164 -3.13 1.08 -3.69
C GLY A 164 -1.87 0.48 -4.26
N ALA A 165 -1.45 0.99 -5.40
CA ALA A 165 -0.18 0.71 -6.01
C ALA A 165 0.91 1.61 -5.42
N ARG A 166 2.13 1.09 -5.33
CA ARG A 166 3.34 1.80 -4.93
C ARG A 166 4.32 1.72 -6.08
N TYR A 167 4.55 2.86 -6.71
CA TYR A 167 5.60 3.01 -7.70
C TYR A 167 6.93 3.18 -6.99
N THR A 168 7.82 2.22 -7.11
CA THR A 168 9.12 2.28 -6.42
C THR A 168 10.14 3.02 -7.27
N LEU A 169 11.07 3.69 -6.62
CA LEU A 169 12.21 4.32 -7.30
C LEU A 169 13.41 3.37 -7.37
N THR A 170 13.12 2.07 -7.51
CA THR A 170 14.14 1.01 -7.64
C THR A 170 13.59 -0.12 -8.51
N ASP A 171 14.48 -0.74 -9.26
CA ASP A 171 14.25 -1.87 -10.14
C ASP A 171 14.85 -3.15 -9.54
N ASN A 172 14.81 -3.30 -8.23
CA ASN A 172 15.49 -4.43 -7.59
C ASN A 172 14.76 -4.92 -6.33
N ILE A 173 13.44 -4.96 -6.40
CA ILE A 173 12.63 -5.58 -5.35
C ILE A 173 12.56 -7.09 -5.55
N ASP A 174 12.58 -7.54 -6.79
CA ASP A 174 12.53 -8.95 -7.19
C ASP A 174 13.91 -9.62 -7.28
N GLY A 175 15.01 -8.84 -7.21
CA GLY A 175 16.37 -9.34 -7.33
C GLY A 175 16.84 -9.54 -8.78
N SER A 176 16.09 -9.09 -9.77
CA SER A 176 16.38 -9.31 -11.20
C SER A 176 17.44 -8.37 -11.79
N TYR A 177 17.87 -7.34 -11.09
CA TYR A 177 18.74 -6.26 -11.59
C TYR A 177 20.02 -6.72 -12.30
N ASN A 178 20.63 -7.81 -11.83
CA ASN A 178 21.86 -8.34 -12.41
C ASN A 178 21.60 -9.47 -13.44
N GLU A 179 20.36 -9.80 -13.69
CA GLU A 179 19.98 -10.86 -14.59
C GLU A 179 19.76 -10.34 -16.01
N ASN A 180 20.05 -11.17 -17.02
CA ASN A 180 19.94 -10.79 -18.43
C ASN A 180 18.51 -10.53 -18.92
N PHE A 181 17.52 -10.77 -18.08
CA PHE A 181 16.10 -10.57 -18.38
C PHE A 181 15.50 -9.36 -17.64
N GLY A 182 16.20 -8.79 -16.65
CA GLY A 182 15.76 -7.61 -15.91
C GLY A 182 15.63 -6.41 -16.86
N ASN A 183 14.45 -5.77 -16.85
CA ASN A 183 14.23 -4.55 -17.61
C ASN A 183 14.56 -3.34 -16.74
N ILE A 184 15.82 -2.95 -16.73
CA ILE A 184 16.34 -1.81 -15.95
C ILE A 184 15.67 -0.46 -16.24
N ASN A 185 14.80 -0.40 -17.26
CA ASN A 185 14.04 0.81 -17.60
C ASN A 185 12.64 0.87 -16.96
N ASN A 186 12.19 -0.19 -16.29
CA ASN A 186 10.90 -0.27 -15.63
C ASN A 186 11.07 -0.50 -14.15
N ASN A 187 10.70 0.47 -13.34
CA ASN A 187 10.68 0.33 -11.89
C ASN A 187 9.61 -0.67 -11.43
N ASP A 188 9.89 -1.37 -10.36
CA ASP A 188 8.99 -2.33 -9.73
C ASP A 188 7.76 -1.67 -9.07
N TRP A 189 6.66 -2.41 -9.04
CA TRP A 189 5.44 -2.02 -8.38
C TRP A 189 5.01 -3.08 -7.38
N TYR A 190 4.43 -2.66 -6.27
CA TYR A 190 3.68 -3.55 -5.39
C TYR A 190 2.35 -2.93 -5.01
N VAL A 191 1.37 -3.78 -4.75
CA VAL A 191 0.00 -3.37 -4.46
C VAL A 191 -0.44 -3.95 -3.13
N PHE A 192 -1.09 -3.13 -2.31
CA PHE A 192 -1.84 -3.59 -1.14
C PHE A 192 -3.31 -3.35 -1.37
N SER A 193 -4.14 -4.37 -1.10
CA SER A 193 -5.59 -4.28 -1.20
C SER A 193 -6.22 -4.84 0.06
N GLY A 194 -7.17 -4.14 0.64
CA GLY A 194 -7.75 -4.58 1.90
C GLY A 194 -8.75 -3.62 2.52
N VAL A 195 -8.91 -3.79 3.82
CA VAL A 195 -9.88 -3.06 4.65
C VAL A 195 -9.14 -2.28 5.72
N THR A 196 -9.56 -1.05 5.98
CA THR A 196 -9.14 -0.29 7.16
C THR A 196 -10.30 -0.12 8.12
N LEU A 197 -10.02 -0.25 9.39
CA LEU A 197 -10.95 0.11 10.47
C LEU A 197 -10.26 1.14 11.35
N THR A 198 -10.85 2.34 11.47
CA THR A 198 -10.32 3.43 12.28
C THR A 198 -11.30 3.84 13.37
N TYR A 199 -10.74 4.23 14.51
CA TYR A 199 -11.43 4.86 15.61
C TYR A 199 -11.10 6.35 15.66
N THR A 200 -12.13 7.19 15.68
CA THR A 200 -12.02 8.65 15.68
C THR A 200 -12.09 9.21 17.10
N PHE A 201 -11.20 10.13 17.43
CA PHE A 201 -11.14 10.78 18.73
C PHE A 201 -10.70 12.24 18.62
N GLY A 202 -10.83 13.00 19.71
CA GLY A 202 -10.48 14.42 19.79
C GLY A 202 -11.71 15.32 19.93
N ASN A 203 -11.47 16.60 20.18
CA ASN A 203 -12.53 17.60 20.30
C ASN A 203 -13.17 17.83 18.93
N LYS A 204 -14.50 17.89 18.90
CA LYS A 204 -15.26 18.12 17.67
C LYS A 204 -15.00 19.52 17.12
N PRO A 205 -14.38 19.70 15.94
CA PRO A 205 -14.23 21.01 15.35
C PRO A 205 -15.59 21.54 14.92
N CYS A 206 -15.86 22.83 15.18
CA CYS A 206 -16.94 23.52 14.50
C CYS A 206 -16.44 23.89 13.10
N TYR A 207 -16.95 23.24 12.06
CA TYR A 207 -16.84 23.75 10.70
C TYR A 207 -17.95 24.79 10.50
N CYS A 208 -17.69 26.04 10.89
CA CYS A 208 -18.58 27.14 10.54
C CYS A 208 -18.55 27.28 9.02
N LEU A 209 -19.71 27.18 8.37
CA LEU A 209 -19.89 27.66 6.99
C LEU A 209 -19.76 29.18 7.04
N GLU A 210 -18.71 29.75 6.44
CA GLU A 210 -18.69 31.13 5.97
C GLU A 210 -19.54 31.25 4.72
#